data_1b895701111175e548ba646c8c9348a0
#
_entry.id   1b895701111175e548ba646c8c9348a0
#
_cell.length_a   1.000
_cell.length_b   1.000
_cell.length_c   1.000
_cell.angle_alpha   90.00
_cell.angle_beta   90.00
_cell.angle_gamma   90.00
#
_symmetry.space_group_name_H-M   'P 1'
#
loop_
_entity.id
_entity.type
_entity.pdbx_description
1 polymer ?
#
loop_
_entity_poly.entity_id
_entity_poly.type
_entity_poly.pdbx_seq_one_letter_code
_entity_poly.pdbx_strand_id
1 'polypeptide(L)'
;KYPELPSAYLSRANDLLSIRRYNDAVEDYNAAIILDPKLAEYPYLLMRRGDAYRLLGKEVEAKADYEKLLEVEKDSVLNSEAWTPFAYSGLGNAEKAIETMQYIVNNDTTDRNGSLYNMACLYARLGQKESAIKYLHDALENGYSHIAHIKTDYDLDCLREMPEYKILIDEYLKETKAVNGSANTHAEEQTENVEVPFTKDGDITKVKCTINGLPLYFVFDTGAADVTMSIVEANFMLKNAYIKPTDIIGSARYMDANGDIIEGTVVNLLTVNIGGLELENVRAAVIRNQKAPLLLGQSVLGRLGKIEIDNYGQKLVITHKISK
;
A
#
# COMPACT_ATOMS: atom_id res chain seq x y z
N LYS A 1 4.42 -31.16 3.66
CA LYS A 1 5.46 -30.14 3.84
C LYS A 1 5.33 -29.23 2.64
N TYR A 2 4.84 -28.02 2.85
CA TYR A 2 4.86 -26.99 1.82
C TYR A 2 6.34 -26.60 1.63
N PRO A 3 6.80 -26.34 0.39
CA PRO A 3 8.11 -25.77 0.18
C PRO A 3 8.17 -24.45 0.96
N GLU A 4 9.24 -24.27 1.69
CA GLU A 4 9.48 -23.04 2.45
C GLU A 4 9.70 -21.91 1.43
N LEU A 5 8.68 -21.07 1.25
CA LEU A 5 8.71 -19.99 0.28
C LEU A 5 9.33 -18.74 0.96
N PRO A 6 10.28 -18.05 0.32
CA PRO A 6 10.86 -16.82 0.84
C PRO A 6 9.79 -15.79 1.24
N SER A 7 8.72 -15.66 0.45
CA SER A 7 7.59 -14.77 0.72
C SER A 7 6.84 -15.08 2.02
N ALA A 8 6.73 -16.37 2.40
CA ALA A 8 6.08 -16.75 3.66
C ALA A 8 6.90 -16.30 4.87
N TYR A 9 8.23 -16.41 4.79
CA TYR A 9 9.13 -15.87 5.82
C TYR A 9 9.07 -14.35 5.89
N LEU A 10 9.07 -13.66 4.74
CA LEU A 10 8.94 -12.19 4.70
C LEU A 10 7.63 -11.70 5.33
N SER A 11 6.50 -12.32 4.98
CA SER A 11 5.20 -11.97 5.54
C SER A 11 5.21 -12.17 7.05
N ARG A 12 5.67 -13.34 7.52
CA ARG A 12 5.74 -13.64 8.96
C ARG A 12 6.72 -12.71 9.69
N ALA A 13 7.85 -12.38 9.08
CA ALA A 13 8.80 -11.42 9.65
C ALA A 13 8.17 -10.04 9.87
N ASN A 14 7.39 -9.55 8.90
CA ASN A 14 6.66 -8.29 9.03
C ASN A 14 5.61 -8.34 10.16
N ASP A 15 4.87 -9.43 10.27
CA ASP A 15 3.91 -9.64 11.37
C ASP A 15 4.63 -9.67 12.72
N LEU A 16 5.75 -10.40 12.81
CA LEU A 16 6.58 -10.48 14.03
C LEU A 16 7.15 -9.11 14.43
N LEU A 17 7.57 -8.31 13.45
CA LEU A 17 8.05 -6.96 13.69
C LEU A 17 6.92 -6.07 14.27
N SER A 18 5.71 -6.15 13.72
CA SER A 18 4.56 -5.38 14.17
C SER A 18 4.12 -5.72 15.60
N ILE A 19 4.29 -6.98 16.02
CA ILE A 19 4.03 -7.44 17.40
C ILE A 19 5.27 -7.42 18.30
N ARG A 20 6.35 -6.74 17.85
CA ARG A 20 7.60 -6.50 18.59
C ARG A 20 8.43 -7.75 18.94
N ARG A 21 8.24 -8.84 18.20
CA ARG A 21 9.06 -10.04 18.27
C ARG A 21 10.29 -9.90 17.36
N TYR A 22 11.14 -8.93 17.65
CA TYR A 22 12.22 -8.49 16.76
C TYR A 22 13.28 -9.57 16.47
N ASN A 23 13.64 -10.42 17.44
CA ASN A 23 14.59 -11.51 17.19
C ASN A 23 14.02 -12.51 16.18
N ASP A 24 12.77 -12.91 16.36
CA ASP A 24 12.12 -13.86 15.47
C ASP A 24 11.95 -13.26 14.06
N ALA A 25 11.64 -11.95 13.98
CA ALA A 25 11.58 -11.25 12.71
C ALA A 25 12.92 -11.29 11.96
N VAL A 26 14.04 -11.03 12.65
CA VAL A 26 15.39 -11.10 12.07
C VAL A 26 15.70 -12.52 11.58
N GLU A 27 15.34 -13.56 12.35
CA GLU A 27 15.52 -14.95 11.92
C GLU A 27 14.77 -15.25 10.64
N ASP A 28 13.54 -14.78 10.52
CA ASP A 28 12.71 -14.97 9.32
C ASP A 28 13.23 -14.17 8.12
N TYR A 29 13.66 -12.91 8.29
CA TYR A 29 14.31 -12.16 7.21
C TYR A 29 15.57 -12.87 6.71
N ASN A 30 16.38 -13.41 7.61
CA ASN A 30 17.58 -14.15 7.26
C ASN A 30 17.25 -15.47 6.54
N ALA A 31 16.20 -16.19 6.99
CA ALA A 31 15.73 -17.39 6.32
C ALA A 31 15.25 -17.10 4.89
N ALA A 32 14.52 -15.99 4.70
CA ALA A 32 14.10 -15.55 3.36
C ALA A 32 15.31 -15.30 2.43
N ILE A 33 16.36 -14.61 2.92
CA ILE A 33 17.60 -14.36 2.16
C ILE A 33 18.35 -15.66 1.83
N ILE A 34 18.38 -16.63 2.76
CA ILE A 34 19.01 -17.94 2.50
C ILE A 34 18.29 -18.67 1.37
N LEU A 35 16.97 -18.59 1.33
CA LEU A 35 16.14 -19.24 0.30
C LEU A 35 16.20 -18.49 -1.04
N ASP A 36 16.27 -17.18 -1.02
CA ASP A 36 16.46 -16.32 -2.19
C ASP A 36 17.52 -15.23 -1.93
N PRO A 37 18.78 -15.46 -2.33
CA PRO A 37 19.86 -14.49 -2.12
C PRO A 37 19.64 -13.10 -2.76
N LYS A 38 18.76 -12.97 -3.77
CA LYS A 38 18.44 -11.68 -4.37
C LYS A 38 17.76 -10.72 -3.38
N LEU A 39 17.10 -11.28 -2.37
CA LEU A 39 16.46 -10.50 -1.31
C LEU A 39 17.46 -9.73 -0.45
N ALA A 40 18.76 -10.10 -0.45
CA ALA A 40 19.83 -9.34 0.21
C ALA A 40 20.05 -7.93 -0.41
N GLU A 41 19.47 -7.65 -1.56
CA GLU A 41 19.50 -6.34 -2.24
C GLU A 41 18.10 -5.73 -2.35
N TYR A 42 17.11 -6.27 -1.65
CA TYR A 42 15.75 -5.76 -1.68
C TYR A 42 15.56 -4.63 -0.65
N PRO A 43 15.36 -3.36 -1.08
CA PRO A 43 15.35 -2.20 -0.20
C PRO A 43 14.35 -2.32 0.95
N TYR A 44 13.14 -2.81 0.68
CA TYR A 44 12.12 -3.03 1.71
C TYR A 44 12.58 -3.98 2.80
N LEU A 45 13.20 -5.13 2.43
CA LEU A 45 13.72 -6.10 3.40
C LEU A 45 14.86 -5.48 4.22
N LEU A 46 15.81 -4.82 3.55
CA LEU A 46 16.93 -4.15 4.21
C LEU A 46 16.44 -3.12 5.22
N MET A 47 15.44 -2.32 4.85
CA MET A 47 14.83 -1.35 5.74
C MET A 47 14.20 -2.04 6.96
N ARG A 48 13.36 -3.05 6.75
CA ARG A 48 12.64 -3.74 7.83
C ARG A 48 13.56 -4.53 8.76
N ARG A 49 14.56 -5.24 8.19
CA ARG A 49 15.54 -5.97 9.01
C ARG A 49 16.47 -5.01 9.75
N GLY A 50 16.90 -3.93 9.10
CA GLY A 50 17.65 -2.85 9.75
C GLY A 50 16.91 -2.25 10.94
N ASP A 51 15.58 -2.03 10.82
CA ASP A 51 14.75 -1.58 11.93
C ASP A 51 14.65 -2.61 13.05
N ALA A 52 14.50 -3.90 12.72
CA ALA A 52 14.49 -4.96 13.72
C ALA A 52 15.83 -4.99 14.50
N TYR A 53 16.95 -4.87 13.79
CA TYR A 53 18.27 -4.77 14.43
C TYR A 53 18.42 -3.52 15.30
N ARG A 54 17.97 -2.36 14.82
CA ARG A 54 17.98 -1.10 15.59
C ARG A 54 17.17 -1.23 16.89
N LEU A 55 15.98 -1.79 16.81
CA LEU A 55 15.09 -2.01 17.95
C LEU A 55 15.62 -3.05 18.95
N LEU A 56 16.53 -3.93 18.50
CA LEU A 56 17.29 -4.86 19.35
C LEU A 56 18.56 -4.25 19.94
N GLY A 57 18.92 -3.00 19.57
CA GLY A 57 20.19 -2.39 19.94
C GLY A 57 21.42 -2.98 19.22
N LYS A 58 21.21 -3.71 18.12
CA LYS A 58 22.26 -4.26 17.25
C LYS A 58 22.67 -3.22 16.21
N GLU A 59 23.41 -2.21 16.66
CA GLU A 59 23.72 -1.02 15.84
C GLU A 59 24.58 -1.32 14.62
N VAL A 60 25.49 -2.28 14.71
CA VAL A 60 26.40 -2.62 13.60
C VAL A 60 25.64 -3.26 12.46
N GLU A 61 24.78 -4.22 12.77
CA GLU A 61 23.93 -4.92 11.80
C GLU A 61 22.88 -3.98 11.18
N ALA A 62 22.26 -3.14 12.00
CA ALA A 62 21.32 -2.14 11.54
C ALA A 62 21.98 -1.17 10.55
N LYS A 63 23.17 -0.67 10.89
CA LYS A 63 23.95 0.23 10.04
C LYS A 63 24.28 -0.43 8.69
N ALA A 64 24.71 -1.68 8.72
CA ALA A 64 25.05 -2.41 7.48
C ALA A 64 23.85 -2.53 6.52
N ASP A 65 22.66 -2.82 7.06
CA ASP A 65 21.45 -2.89 6.25
C ASP A 65 21.05 -1.52 5.67
N TYR A 66 21.11 -0.45 6.45
CA TYR A 66 20.79 0.90 5.97
C TYR A 66 21.81 1.42 4.94
N GLU A 67 23.10 1.16 5.14
CA GLU A 67 24.14 1.51 4.16
C GLU A 67 23.95 0.75 2.84
N LYS A 68 23.63 -0.57 2.92
CA LYS A 68 23.33 -1.38 1.75
C LYS A 68 22.08 -0.90 1.02
N LEU A 69 21.02 -0.51 1.75
CA LEU A 69 19.84 0.08 1.17
C LEU A 69 20.19 1.33 0.35
N LEU A 70 20.95 2.26 0.93
CA LEU A 70 21.36 3.48 0.26
C LEU A 70 22.24 3.20 -0.98
N GLU A 71 23.08 2.16 -0.93
CA GLU A 71 23.88 1.74 -2.08
C GLU A 71 23.00 1.23 -3.22
N VAL A 72 22.03 0.36 -2.92
CA VAL A 72 21.12 -0.23 -3.92
C VAL A 72 20.20 0.84 -4.54
N GLU A 73 19.78 1.83 -3.76
CA GLU A 73 18.88 2.89 -4.23
C GLU A 73 19.63 4.06 -4.92
N LYS A 74 20.96 4.12 -4.85
CA LYS A 74 21.77 5.23 -5.33
C LYS A 74 21.52 5.60 -6.81
N ASP A 75 21.27 4.61 -7.65
CA ASP A 75 21.04 4.77 -9.08
C ASP A 75 19.57 4.81 -9.47
N SER A 76 18.67 4.73 -8.49
CA SER A 76 17.22 4.76 -8.69
C SER A 76 16.75 6.22 -8.77
N VAL A 77 16.66 6.76 -9.98
CA VAL A 77 16.31 8.17 -10.27
C VAL A 77 14.84 8.50 -9.91
N LEU A 78 14.03 7.51 -9.60
CA LEU A 78 12.59 7.63 -9.33
C LEU A 78 12.19 6.82 -8.08
N ASN A 79 12.75 7.17 -6.93
CA ASN A 79 12.33 6.55 -5.68
C ASN A 79 10.99 7.12 -5.23
N SER A 80 9.92 6.48 -5.67
CA SER A 80 8.61 6.62 -5.06
C SER A 80 8.50 5.90 -3.70
N GLU A 81 9.51 5.11 -3.32
CA GLU A 81 9.52 4.39 -2.06
C GLU A 81 10.30 5.18 -1.01
N ALA A 82 9.60 5.58 0.05
CA ALA A 82 10.10 6.47 1.10
C ALA A 82 11.08 5.78 2.08
N TRP A 83 11.87 4.80 1.64
CA TRP A 83 12.80 4.05 2.51
C TRP A 83 14.11 4.78 2.76
N THR A 84 14.63 5.49 1.76
CA THR A 84 15.87 6.29 1.85
C THR A 84 15.87 7.26 3.04
N PRO A 85 14.80 8.05 3.32
CA PRO A 85 14.74 8.91 4.49
C PRO A 85 14.88 8.15 5.81
N PHE A 86 14.25 6.98 5.91
CA PHE A 86 14.33 6.15 7.12
C PHE A 86 15.71 5.55 7.30
N ALA A 87 16.41 5.16 6.22
CA ALA A 87 17.79 4.71 6.29
C ALA A 87 18.72 5.84 6.80
N TYR A 88 18.58 7.07 6.27
CA TYR A 88 19.31 8.22 6.80
C TYR A 88 19.04 8.46 8.29
N SER A 89 17.77 8.36 8.70
CA SER A 89 17.39 8.46 10.12
C SER A 89 18.08 7.37 10.96
N GLY A 90 18.07 6.13 10.49
CA GLY A 90 18.74 5.01 11.15
C GLY A 90 20.25 5.15 11.25
N LEU A 91 20.86 5.87 10.30
CA LEU A 91 22.30 6.22 10.29
C LEU A 91 22.61 7.49 11.09
N GLY A 92 21.63 8.11 11.76
CA GLY A 92 21.80 9.32 12.55
C GLY A 92 21.87 10.61 11.74
N ASN A 93 21.63 10.57 10.44
CA ASN A 93 21.62 11.77 9.57
C ASN A 93 20.21 12.37 9.46
N ALA A 94 19.77 13.03 10.54
CA ALA A 94 18.41 13.59 10.65
C ALA A 94 18.14 14.66 9.61
N GLU A 95 19.12 15.52 9.29
CA GLU A 95 18.97 16.61 8.30
C GLU A 95 18.63 16.04 6.92
N LYS A 96 19.45 15.09 6.45
CA LYS A 96 19.25 14.47 5.13
C LYS A 96 17.98 13.62 5.07
N ALA A 97 17.61 12.98 6.18
CA ALA A 97 16.37 12.23 6.30
C ALA A 97 15.14 13.15 6.09
N ILE A 98 15.12 14.30 6.78
CA ILE A 98 14.01 15.27 6.67
C ILE A 98 13.99 15.91 5.27
N GLU A 99 15.14 16.34 4.74
CA GLU A 99 15.24 16.94 3.40
C GLU A 99 14.69 16.00 2.32
N THR A 100 15.12 14.73 2.35
CA THR A 100 14.68 13.73 1.37
C THR A 100 13.18 13.42 1.50
N MET A 101 12.66 13.28 2.73
CA MET A 101 11.23 13.05 2.95
C MET A 101 10.40 14.27 2.54
N GLN A 102 10.89 15.49 2.81
CA GLN A 102 10.20 16.71 2.40
C GLN A 102 10.12 16.83 0.87
N TYR A 103 11.17 16.44 0.16
CA TYR A 103 11.15 16.34 -1.30
C TYR A 103 10.07 15.37 -1.78
N ILE A 104 9.97 14.18 -1.16
CA ILE A 104 8.94 13.18 -1.48
C ILE A 104 7.54 13.76 -1.27
N VAL A 105 7.25 14.31 -0.08
CA VAL A 105 5.93 14.91 0.25
C VAL A 105 5.54 16.01 -0.72
N ASN A 106 6.50 16.84 -1.17
CA ASN A 106 6.23 17.96 -2.05
C ASN A 106 5.97 17.53 -3.51
N ASN A 107 6.52 16.38 -3.93
CA ASN A 107 6.46 15.92 -5.32
C ASN A 107 5.53 14.71 -5.50
N ASP A 108 5.07 14.08 -4.43
CA ASP A 108 4.14 12.97 -4.52
C ASP A 108 2.73 13.47 -4.86
N THR A 109 2.30 13.16 -6.07
CA THR A 109 0.96 13.47 -6.57
C THR A 109 0.01 12.25 -6.52
N THR A 110 0.52 11.08 -6.16
CA THR A 110 -0.20 9.81 -6.23
C THR A 110 -0.69 9.32 -4.87
N ASP A 111 0.11 9.48 -3.81
CA ASP A 111 -0.21 9.05 -2.45
C ASP A 111 0.27 10.08 -1.43
N ARG A 112 -0.21 11.32 -1.57
CA ARG A 112 0.18 12.41 -0.68
C ARG A 112 -0.13 12.13 0.78
N ASN A 113 -1.24 11.44 1.06
CA ASN A 113 -1.62 11.10 2.43
C ASN A 113 -0.68 10.06 3.06
N GLY A 114 -0.23 9.06 2.28
CA GLY A 114 0.80 8.11 2.69
C GLY A 114 2.15 8.77 2.89
N SER A 115 2.55 9.69 2.02
CA SER A 115 3.79 10.47 2.17
C SER A 115 3.78 11.36 3.41
N LEU A 116 2.64 11.98 3.75
CA LEU A 116 2.46 12.74 5.00
C LEU A 116 2.53 11.83 6.23
N TYR A 117 1.93 10.63 6.15
CA TYR A 117 2.04 9.62 7.20
C TYR A 117 3.50 9.18 7.43
N ASN A 118 4.23 8.91 6.35
CA ASN A 118 5.66 8.57 6.42
C ASN A 118 6.49 9.71 7.03
N MET A 119 6.16 10.97 6.75
CA MET A 119 6.79 12.12 7.40
C MET A 119 6.51 12.14 8.92
N ALA A 120 5.28 11.80 9.35
CA ALA A 120 4.95 11.67 10.76
C ALA A 120 5.80 10.58 11.44
N CYS A 121 5.91 9.40 10.81
CA CYS A 121 6.76 8.30 11.30
C CYS A 121 8.22 8.72 11.39
N LEU A 122 8.75 9.42 10.39
CA LEU A 122 10.12 9.92 10.41
C LEU A 122 10.37 10.88 11.56
N TYR A 123 9.50 11.86 11.79
CA TYR A 123 9.64 12.79 12.92
C TYR A 123 9.54 12.07 14.26
N ALA A 124 8.66 11.08 14.39
CA ALA A 124 8.55 10.26 15.59
C ALA A 124 9.86 9.49 15.88
N ARG A 125 10.47 8.89 14.85
CA ARG A 125 11.79 8.22 14.96
C ARG A 125 12.91 9.17 15.38
N LEU A 126 12.84 10.42 14.92
CA LEU A 126 13.80 11.47 15.30
C LEU A 126 13.51 12.09 16.68
N GLY A 127 12.48 11.63 17.38
CA GLY A 127 12.07 12.15 18.69
C GLY A 127 11.39 13.53 18.65
N GLN A 128 11.06 14.03 17.46
CA GLN A 128 10.38 15.33 17.24
C GLN A 128 8.86 15.14 17.30
N LYS A 129 8.35 14.87 18.49
CA LYS A 129 6.99 14.39 18.75
C LYS A 129 5.90 15.34 18.28
N GLU A 130 6.09 16.64 18.50
CA GLU A 130 5.13 17.69 18.11
C GLU A 130 4.99 17.75 16.58
N SER A 131 6.11 17.67 15.86
CA SER A 131 6.11 17.62 14.40
C SER A 131 5.45 16.33 13.91
N ALA A 132 5.72 15.20 14.58
CA ALA A 132 5.12 13.91 14.25
C ALA A 132 3.58 13.95 14.39
N ILE A 133 3.05 14.50 15.49
CA ILE A 133 1.60 14.70 15.70
C ILE A 133 1.01 15.58 14.61
N LYS A 134 1.68 16.70 14.28
CA LYS A 134 1.21 17.60 13.22
C LYS A 134 1.08 16.87 11.89
N TYR A 135 2.12 16.17 11.46
CA TYR A 135 2.08 15.45 10.17
C TYR A 135 1.13 14.25 10.17
N LEU A 136 0.92 13.61 11.33
CA LEU A 136 -0.10 12.58 11.49
C LEU A 136 -1.51 13.16 11.31
N HIS A 137 -1.78 14.33 11.90
CA HIS A 137 -3.03 15.06 11.69
C HIS A 137 -3.20 15.42 10.22
N ASP A 138 -2.15 16.01 9.59
CA ASP A 138 -2.20 16.39 8.18
C ASP A 138 -2.46 15.17 7.27
N ALA A 139 -1.89 14.00 7.59
CA ALA A 139 -2.15 12.75 6.86
C ALA A 139 -3.61 12.32 6.95
N LEU A 140 -4.19 12.32 8.16
CA LEU A 140 -5.58 11.99 8.42
C LEU A 140 -6.54 12.95 7.72
N GLU A 141 -6.30 14.25 7.79
CA GLU A 141 -7.05 15.30 7.09
C GLU A 141 -7.01 15.15 5.57
N ASN A 142 -5.90 14.65 5.02
CA ASN A 142 -5.76 14.35 3.60
C ASN A 142 -6.26 12.96 3.19
N GLY A 143 -6.94 12.24 4.08
CA GLY A 143 -7.62 11.00 3.78
C GLY A 143 -6.84 9.70 4.09
N TYR A 144 -5.75 9.77 4.85
CA TYR A 144 -5.10 8.55 5.34
C TYR A 144 -6.03 7.80 6.30
N SER A 145 -6.46 6.59 5.93
CA SER A 145 -7.54 5.88 6.64
C SER A 145 -7.12 4.59 7.35
N HIS A 146 -5.84 4.21 7.30
CA HIS A 146 -5.35 2.95 7.86
C HIS A 146 -5.14 3.02 9.38
N ILE A 147 -6.22 3.23 10.15
CA ILE A 147 -6.17 3.40 11.62
C ILE A 147 -5.58 2.19 12.35
N ALA A 148 -5.85 0.97 11.86
CA ALA A 148 -5.25 -0.23 12.44
C ALA A 148 -3.72 -0.20 12.32
N HIS A 149 -3.19 0.27 11.19
CA HIS A 149 -1.76 0.47 10.97
C HIS A 149 -1.19 1.53 11.92
N ILE A 150 -1.80 2.71 12.01
CA ILE A 150 -1.38 3.76 12.95
C ILE A 150 -1.25 3.22 14.39
N LYS A 151 -2.20 2.38 14.82
CA LYS A 151 -2.22 1.82 16.17
C LYS A 151 -1.15 0.76 16.43
N THR A 152 -0.64 0.11 15.41
CA THR A 152 0.33 -0.99 15.52
C THR A 152 1.74 -0.60 15.07
N ASP A 153 1.90 0.51 14.37
CA ASP A 153 3.17 0.97 13.86
C ASP A 153 4.15 1.30 15.00
N TYR A 154 5.27 0.61 15.02
CA TYR A 154 6.31 0.79 16.05
C TYR A 154 7.00 2.16 15.98
N ASP A 155 7.01 2.83 14.84
CA ASP A 155 7.61 4.16 14.71
C ASP A 155 6.83 5.21 15.50
N LEU A 156 5.53 4.99 15.70
CA LEU A 156 4.67 5.88 16.48
C LEU A 156 4.59 5.53 17.98
N ASP A 157 5.32 4.54 18.47
CA ASP A 157 5.25 4.10 19.87
C ASP A 157 5.54 5.23 20.86
N CYS A 158 6.47 6.13 20.54
CA CYS A 158 6.81 7.27 21.37
C CYS A 158 5.68 8.31 21.52
N LEU A 159 4.65 8.27 20.66
CA LEU A 159 3.51 9.18 20.68
C LEU A 159 2.32 8.61 21.46
N ARG A 160 2.23 7.28 21.68
CA ARG A 160 1.00 6.62 22.15
C ARG A 160 0.51 7.13 23.50
N GLU A 161 1.43 7.55 24.39
CA GLU A 161 1.08 8.06 25.70
C GLU A 161 0.81 9.56 25.72
N MET A 162 1.04 10.27 24.59
CA MET A 162 0.77 11.69 24.49
C MET A 162 -0.74 11.96 24.45
N PRO A 163 -1.23 12.96 25.22
CA PRO A 163 -2.63 13.34 25.19
C PRO A 163 -3.10 13.74 23.78
N GLU A 164 -2.26 14.46 23.05
CA GLU A 164 -2.53 14.95 21.69
C GLU A 164 -2.75 13.78 20.71
N TYR A 165 -1.94 12.72 20.81
CA TYR A 165 -2.12 11.52 20.00
C TYR A 165 -3.44 10.82 20.33
N LYS A 166 -3.75 10.67 21.62
CA LYS A 166 -4.99 10.02 22.07
C LYS A 166 -6.23 10.79 21.59
N ILE A 167 -6.20 12.12 21.73
CA ILE A 167 -7.28 13.01 21.25
C ILE A 167 -7.44 12.86 19.73
N LEU A 168 -6.35 12.98 18.97
CA LEU A 168 -6.37 12.88 17.52
C LEU A 168 -6.97 11.56 17.02
N ILE A 169 -6.52 10.44 17.59
CA ILE A 169 -7.05 9.12 17.22
C ILE A 169 -8.51 8.95 17.65
N ASP A 170 -8.89 9.45 18.83
CA ASP A 170 -10.26 9.36 19.33
C ASP A 170 -11.23 10.25 18.53
N GLU A 171 -10.81 11.44 18.14
CA GLU A 171 -11.59 12.34 17.29
C GLU A 171 -11.82 11.71 15.92
N TYR A 172 -10.77 11.24 15.27
CA TYR A 172 -10.87 10.56 13.98
C TYR A 172 -11.72 9.29 14.05
N LEU A 173 -11.62 8.50 15.14
CA LEU A 173 -12.47 7.34 15.36
C LEU A 173 -13.93 7.72 15.66
N LYS A 174 -14.18 8.88 16.26
CA LYS A 174 -15.56 9.39 16.47
C LYS A 174 -16.12 9.87 15.13
N GLU A 175 -15.35 10.59 14.33
CA GLU A 175 -15.75 11.02 12.99
C GLU A 175 -16.02 9.81 12.08
N THR A 176 -15.13 8.83 12.05
CA THR A 176 -15.36 7.58 11.29
C THR A 176 -16.51 6.75 11.88
N LYS A 177 -16.74 6.79 13.21
CA LYS A 177 -17.94 6.19 13.83
C LYS A 177 -19.16 7.05 13.65
N ALA A 178 -19.05 8.37 13.65
CA ALA A 178 -20.15 9.27 13.32
C ALA A 178 -20.53 9.12 11.85
N VAL A 179 -19.56 8.98 10.97
CA VAL A 179 -19.77 8.61 9.57
C VAL A 179 -20.33 7.17 9.43
N ASN A 180 -19.87 6.22 10.27
CA ASN A 180 -20.35 4.83 10.28
C ASN A 180 -21.44 4.55 11.33
N GLY A 181 -21.62 5.38 12.35
CA GLY A 181 -22.57 5.22 13.46
C GLY A 181 -23.72 6.21 13.46
N SER A 182 -23.73 7.21 12.57
CA SER A 182 -24.87 8.06 12.23
C SER A 182 -26.00 7.31 11.49
N ALA A 183 -25.87 5.99 11.38
CA ALA A 183 -26.98 5.17 10.92
C ALA A 183 -28.17 5.13 11.90
N ASN A 184 -28.19 5.92 13.00
CA ASN A 184 -29.29 5.88 13.96
C ASN A 184 -29.74 7.22 14.56
N THR A 185 -29.53 8.37 13.90
CA THR A 185 -30.38 9.57 14.14
C THR A 185 -30.27 10.54 12.95
N HIS A 186 -31.24 10.46 12.02
CA HIS A 186 -31.83 11.52 11.19
C HIS A 186 -30.90 12.53 10.46
N ALA A 187 -30.15 12.06 9.49
CA ALA A 187 -30.16 12.52 8.11
C ALA A 187 -29.93 11.27 7.28
N GLU A 188 -30.88 10.87 6.44
CA GLU A 188 -30.71 9.74 5.52
C GLU A 188 -29.53 10.03 4.59
N GLU A 189 -28.32 9.56 4.99
CA GLU A 189 -27.26 9.35 4.00
C GLU A 189 -27.82 8.31 3.03
N GLN A 190 -28.20 8.77 1.84
CA GLN A 190 -28.68 7.87 0.82
C GLN A 190 -27.49 7.00 0.40
N THR A 191 -27.46 5.76 0.90
CA THR A 191 -26.58 4.73 0.35
C THR A 191 -27.35 3.99 -0.72
N GLU A 192 -26.69 3.70 -1.81
CA GLU A 192 -27.23 2.86 -2.87
C GLU A 192 -26.50 1.52 -2.88
N ASN A 193 -27.26 0.45 -3.08
CA ASN A 193 -26.73 -0.88 -3.28
C ASN A 193 -26.65 -1.14 -4.77
N VAL A 194 -25.44 -1.34 -5.26
CA VAL A 194 -25.18 -1.74 -6.64
C VAL A 194 -24.87 -3.23 -6.69
N GLU A 195 -25.64 -3.96 -7.47
CA GLU A 195 -25.42 -5.39 -7.69
C GLU A 195 -24.56 -5.61 -8.93
N VAL A 196 -23.41 -6.26 -8.76
CA VAL A 196 -22.49 -6.54 -9.86
C VAL A 196 -22.40 -8.05 -10.05
N PRO A 197 -22.96 -8.60 -11.14
CA PRO A 197 -22.88 -10.03 -11.39
C PRO A 197 -21.42 -10.47 -11.61
N PHE A 198 -21.09 -11.65 -11.11
CA PHE A 198 -19.82 -12.29 -11.38
C PHE A 198 -20.01 -13.70 -11.97
N THR A 199 -18.96 -14.20 -12.59
CA THR A 199 -18.87 -15.59 -13.04
C THR A 199 -17.78 -16.31 -12.29
N LYS A 200 -17.91 -17.62 -12.10
CA LYS A 200 -16.87 -18.48 -11.50
C LYS A 200 -16.21 -19.33 -12.58
N ASP A 201 -14.88 -19.40 -12.50
CA ASP A 201 -14.05 -20.31 -13.30
C ASP A 201 -13.22 -21.12 -12.27
N GLY A 202 -13.75 -22.28 -11.88
CA GLY A 202 -13.29 -22.98 -10.67
C GLY A 202 -13.54 -22.13 -9.42
N ASP A 203 -12.47 -21.88 -8.66
CA ASP A 203 -12.51 -21.06 -7.45
C ASP A 203 -12.30 -19.56 -7.76
N ILE A 204 -12.05 -19.20 -9.03
CA ILE A 204 -11.76 -17.81 -9.44
C ILE A 204 -13.06 -17.07 -9.70
N THR A 205 -13.27 -15.96 -9.02
CA THR A 205 -14.39 -15.03 -9.25
C THR A 205 -13.98 -13.98 -10.27
N LYS A 206 -14.73 -13.87 -11.39
CA LYS A 206 -14.49 -12.90 -12.46
C LYS A 206 -15.60 -11.89 -12.53
N VAL A 207 -15.23 -10.63 -12.54
CA VAL A 207 -16.13 -9.47 -12.57
C VAL A 207 -15.92 -8.67 -13.84
N LYS A 208 -17.01 -8.23 -14.47
CA LYS A 208 -16.94 -7.37 -15.65
C LYS A 208 -16.77 -5.92 -15.21
N CYS A 209 -15.69 -5.29 -15.70
CA CYS A 209 -15.42 -3.87 -15.51
C CYS A 209 -15.20 -3.19 -16.87
N THR A 210 -15.39 -1.88 -16.93
CA THR A 210 -15.03 -1.07 -18.09
C THR A 210 -13.88 -0.16 -17.75
N ILE A 211 -12.76 -0.28 -18.45
CA ILE A 211 -11.56 0.54 -18.25
C ILE A 211 -11.42 1.52 -19.43
N ASN A 212 -11.50 2.82 -19.15
CA ASN A 212 -11.43 3.86 -20.18
C ASN A 212 -12.37 3.58 -21.38
N GLY A 213 -13.56 3.01 -21.10
CA GLY A 213 -14.52 2.62 -22.13
C GLY A 213 -14.36 1.19 -22.70
N LEU A 214 -13.28 0.48 -22.37
CA LEU A 214 -13.05 -0.90 -22.81
C LEU A 214 -13.61 -1.91 -21.81
N PRO A 215 -14.62 -2.75 -22.17
CA PRO A 215 -15.13 -3.78 -21.28
C PRO A 215 -14.17 -4.97 -21.20
N LEU A 216 -13.79 -5.34 -19.99
CA LEU A 216 -12.87 -6.43 -19.67
C LEU A 216 -13.40 -7.25 -18.48
N TYR A 217 -12.90 -8.49 -18.33
CA TYR A 217 -13.18 -9.33 -17.16
C TYR A 217 -11.95 -9.42 -16.27
N PHE A 218 -12.12 -9.06 -15.01
CA PHE A 218 -11.08 -9.08 -14.00
C PHE A 218 -11.33 -10.17 -12.97
N VAL A 219 -10.28 -10.77 -12.50
CA VAL A 219 -10.31 -11.60 -11.30
C VAL A 219 -10.48 -10.67 -10.09
N PHE A 220 -11.49 -10.93 -9.27
CA PHE A 220 -11.69 -10.24 -8.01
C PHE A 220 -10.63 -10.72 -7.02
N ASP A 221 -9.66 -9.87 -6.70
CA ASP A 221 -8.49 -10.23 -5.89
C ASP A 221 -8.22 -9.19 -4.79
N THR A 222 -8.62 -9.52 -3.56
CA THR A 222 -8.39 -8.65 -2.39
C THR A 222 -6.95 -8.60 -1.93
N GLY A 223 -6.09 -9.49 -2.42
CA GLY A 223 -4.66 -9.53 -2.13
C GLY A 223 -3.80 -8.68 -3.07
N ALA A 224 -4.34 -8.30 -4.23
CA ALA A 224 -3.64 -7.41 -5.15
C ALA A 224 -3.72 -5.95 -4.69
N ALA A 225 -2.59 -5.24 -4.67
CA ALA A 225 -2.56 -3.82 -4.30
C ALA A 225 -3.22 -2.94 -5.38
N ASP A 226 -2.87 -3.18 -6.64
CA ASP A 226 -3.31 -2.39 -7.79
C ASP A 226 -4.20 -3.21 -8.73
N VAL A 227 -4.92 -2.53 -9.62
CA VAL A 227 -5.39 -3.17 -10.85
C VAL A 227 -4.18 -3.69 -11.60
N THR A 228 -4.19 -4.97 -11.97
CA THR A 228 -3.07 -5.58 -12.69
C THR A 228 -3.50 -6.03 -14.08
N MET A 229 -2.67 -5.74 -15.07
CA MET A 229 -2.88 -6.19 -16.46
C MET A 229 -1.57 -6.70 -17.07
N SER A 230 -1.68 -7.60 -18.04
CA SER A 230 -0.51 -8.06 -18.77
C SER A 230 -0.04 -7.01 -19.78
N ILE A 231 1.21 -7.17 -20.25
CA ILE A 231 1.75 -6.33 -21.33
C ILE A 231 0.92 -6.46 -22.63
N VAL A 232 0.22 -7.57 -22.82
CA VAL A 232 -0.60 -7.81 -24.02
C VAL A 232 -1.82 -6.89 -24.01
N GLU A 233 -2.57 -6.86 -22.90
CA GLU A 233 -3.73 -5.96 -22.73
C GLU A 233 -3.30 -4.51 -22.78
N ALA A 234 -2.22 -4.14 -22.10
CA ALA A 234 -1.71 -2.77 -22.11
C ALA A 234 -1.33 -2.30 -23.52
N ASN A 235 -0.64 -3.12 -24.29
CA ASN A 235 -0.28 -2.81 -25.68
C ASN A 235 -1.54 -2.69 -26.57
N PHE A 236 -2.54 -3.55 -26.36
CA PHE A 236 -3.81 -3.42 -27.07
C PHE A 236 -4.49 -2.09 -26.74
N MET A 237 -4.52 -1.73 -25.46
CA MET A 237 -5.13 -0.48 -24.99
C MET A 237 -4.39 0.75 -25.52
N LEU A 238 -3.05 0.74 -25.54
CA LEU A 238 -2.22 1.80 -26.15
C LEU A 238 -2.48 1.93 -27.64
N LYS A 239 -2.48 0.82 -28.36
CA LYS A 239 -2.70 0.80 -29.82
C LYS A 239 -4.07 1.33 -30.22
N ASN A 240 -5.09 1.11 -29.39
CA ASN A 240 -6.47 1.52 -29.65
C ASN A 240 -6.87 2.80 -28.89
N ALA A 241 -5.90 3.53 -28.34
CA ALA A 241 -6.07 4.80 -27.62
C ALA A 241 -7.00 4.75 -26.38
N TYR A 242 -7.17 3.57 -25.77
CA TYR A 242 -7.81 3.44 -24.46
C TYR A 242 -6.90 3.93 -23.32
N ILE A 243 -5.58 3.82 -23.50
CA ILE A 243 -4.56 4.50 -22.68
C ILE A 243 -3.61 5.24 -23.62
N LYS A 244 -3.00 6.31 -23.13
CA LYS A 244 -2.04 7.13 -23.88
C LYS A 244 -0.65 7.01 -23.26
N PRO A 245 0.42 7.31 -23.99
CA PRO A 245 1.77 7.37 -23.42
C PRO A 245 1.87 8.32 -22.22
N THR A 246 1.05 9.38 -22.19
CA THR A 246 0.98 10.35 -21.09
C THR A 246 0.35 9.78 -19.81
N ASP A 247 -0.37 8.66 -19.90
CA ASP A 247 -0.99 7.99 -18.77
C ASP A 247 -0.01 7.04 -18.07
N ILE A 248 1.19 6.85 -18.64
CA ILE A 248 2.28 6.10 -18.02
C ILE A 248 2.95 7.01 -17.00
N ILE A 249 2.84 6.67 -15.72
CA ILE A 249 3.29 7.51 -14.61
C ILE A 249 4.59 7.01 -13.96
N GLY A 250 5.13 5.87 -14.41
CA GLY A 250 6.42 5.38 -13.93
C GLY A 250 6.57 3.87 -13.96
N SER A 251 7.43 3.35 -13.10
CA SER A 251 7.60 1.92 -12.84
C SER A 251 7.54 1.66 -11.34
N ALA A 252 7.13 0.45 -10.96
CA ALA A 252 7.14 -0.01 -9.59
C ALA A 252 7.54 -1.48 -9.53
N ARG A 253 8.03 -1.92 -8.39
CA ARG A 253 8.34 -3.31 -8.13
C ARG A 253 7.19 -3.94 -7.36
N TYR A 254 6.77 -5.09 -7.81
CA TYR A 254 5.69 -5.88 -7.23
C TYR A 254 6.24 -7.24 -6.82
N MET A 255 5.72 -7.77 -5.74
CA MET A 255 5.97 -9.16 -5.35
C MET A 255 4.81 -10.00 -5.89
N ASP A 256 5.10 -11.03 -6.67
CA ASP A 256 4.07 -11.97 -7.12
C ASP A 256 3.72 -13.00 -6.04
N ALA A 257 2.73 -13.85 -6.32
CA ALA A 257 2.28 -14.88 -5.39
C ALA A 257 3.34 -15.93 -5.07
N ASN A 258 4.42 -16.02 -5.86
CA ASN A 258 5.55 -16.92 -5.64
C ASN A 258 6.66 -16.25 -4.81
N GLY A 259 6.53 -14.94 -4.53
CA GLY A 259 7.54 -14.14 -3.86
C GLY A 259 8.59 -13.54 -4.80
N ASP A 260 8.44 -13.73 -6.11
CA ASP A 260 9.35 -13.13 -7.09
C ASP A 260 9.08 -11.63 -7.22
N ILE A 261 10.16 -10.85 -7.26
CA ILE A 261 10.06 -9.41 -7.50
C ILE A 261 10.01 -9.17 -9.00
N ILE A 262 8.90 -8.62 -9.45
CA ILE A 262 8.68 -8.23 -10.84
C ILE A 262 8.60 -6.73 -10.95
N GLU A 263 9.28 -6.20 -11.98
CA GLU A 263 9.15 -4.80 -12.36
C GLU A 263 7.92 -4.63 -13.24
N GLY A 264 7.03 -3.71 -12.85
CA GLY A 264 5.85 -3.36 -13.61
C GLY A 264 5.86 -1.89 -14.01
N THR A 265 5.27 -1.58 -15.16
CA THR A 265 4.99 -0.21 -15.56
C THR A 265 3.72 0.25 -14.87
N VAL A 266 3.75 1.42 -14.24
CA VAL A 266 2.58 2.01 -13.59
C VAL A 266 1.87 2.93 -14.57
N VAL A 267 0.56 2.71 -14.71
CA VAL A 267 -0.33 3.51 -15.55
C VAL A 267 -1.47 4.09 -14.72
N ASN A 268 -1.88 5.31 -15.06
CA ASN A 268 -3.11 5.91 -14.57
C ASN A 268 -4.27 5.54 -15.51
N LEU A 269 -5.26 4.84 -15.00
CA LEU A 269 -6.52 4.59 -15.71
C LEU A 269 -7.45 5.77 -15.46
N LEU A 270 -7.84 6.48 -16.49
CA LEU A 270 -8.69 7.67 -16.34
C LEU A 270 -10.04 7.34 -15.72
N THR A 271 -10.64 6.22 -16.16
CA THR A 271 -11.91 5.74 -15.60
C THR A 271 -11.92 4.23 -15.46
N VAL A 272 -12.48 3.76 -14.33
CA VAL A 272 -12.82 2.36 -14.09
C VAL A 272 -14.29 2.31 -13.67
N ASN A 273 -15.12 1.64 -14.45
CA ASN A 273 -16.54 1.47 -14.13
C ASN A 273 -16.84 0.03 -13.77
N ILE A 274 -17.50 -0.17 -12.63
CA ILE A 274 -17.96 -1.46 -12.13
C ILE A 274 -19.42 -1.36 -11.67
N GLY A 275 -20.32 -2.04 -12.36
CA GLY A 275 -21.74 -2.03 -12.03
C GLY A 275 -22.41 -0.66 -12.13
N GLY A 276 -21.83 0.30 -12.87
CA GLY A 276 -22.32 1.68 -12.96
C GLY A 276 -21.58 2.66 -12.04
N LEU A 277 -20.81 2.15 -11.05
CA LEU A 277 -19.94 2.98 -10.23
C LEU A 277 -18.69 3.34 -11.01
N GLU A 278 -18.43 4.63 -11.20
CA GLU A 278 -17.27 5.14 -11.91
C GLU A 278 -16.24 5.69 -10.95
N LEU A 279 -15.01 5.20 -11.07
CA LEU A 279 -13.84 5.66 -10.35
C LEU A 279 -12.88 6.33 -11.34
N GLU A 280 -12.42 7.52 -11.01
CA GLU A 280 -11.44 8.25 -11.80
C GLU A 280 -10.03 8.06 -11.25
N ASN A 281 -9.02 8.18 -12.13
CA ASN A 281 -7.61 8.19 -11.78
C ASN A 281 -7.20 6.97 -10.94
N VAL A 282 -7.42 5.79 -11.49
CA VAL A 282 -7.11 4.52 -10.83
C VAL A 282 -5.71 4.06 -11.22
N ARG A 283 -4.90 3.82 -10.21
CA ARG A 283 -3.55 3.25 -10.40
C ARG A 283 -3.65 1.79 -10.87
N ALA A 284 -2.85 1.45 -11.89
CA ALA A 284 -2.73 0.10 -12.41
C ALA A 284 -1.28 -0.28 -12.68
N ALA A 285 -0.97 -1.57 -12.52
CA ALA A 285 0.31 -2.17 -12.82
C ALA A 285 0.24 -2.97 -14.13
N VAL A 286 1.14 -2.67 -15.05
CA VAL A 286 1.36 -3.46 -16.26
C VAL A 286 2.54 -4.38 -16.05
N ILE A 287 2.28 -5.68 -16.06
CA ILE A 287 3.29 -6.72 -15.81
C ILE A 287 3.77 -7.28 -17.16
N ARG A 288 5.08 -7.48 -17.30
CA ARG A 288 5.68 -8.01 -18.53
C ARG A 288 5.30 -9.46 -18.86
N ASN A 289 4.72 -10.18 -17.91
CA ASN A 289 4.22 -11.53 -18.13
C ASN A 289 2.99 -11.50 -19.05
N GLN A 290 3.09 -12.15 -20.22
CA GLN A 290 2.01 -12.20 -21.22
C GLN A 290 0.78 -12.99 -20.77
N LYS A 291 0.92 -13.81 -19.74
CA LYS A 291 -0.16 -14.65 -19.18
C LYS A 291 -0.64 -14.17 -17.81
N ALA A 292 -0.18 -13.01 -17.36
CA ALA A 292 -0.66 -12.45 -16.10
C ALA A 292 -2.19 -12.24 -16.19
N PRO A 293 -2.95 -12.68 -15.17
CA PRO A 293 -4.38 -12.42 -15.15
C PRO A 293 -4.65 -10.93 -14.96
N LEU A 294 -5.79 -10.47 -15.48
CA LEU A 294 -6.33 -9.17 -15.12
C LEU A 294 -6.85 -9.26 -13.68
N LEU A 295 -6.26 -8.49 -12.75
CA LEU A 295 -6.66 -8.48 -11.34
C LEU A 295 -7.34 -7.16 -11.00
N LEU A 296 -8.45 -7.23 -10.28
CA LEU A 296 -9.12 -6.08 -9.69
C LEU A 296 -8.68 -5.98 -8.23
N GLY A 297 -7.69 -5.13 -7.96
CA GLY A 297 -7.04 -4.98 -6.67
C GLY A 297 -7.56 -3.81 -5.83
N GLN A 298 -6.87 -3.53 -4.72
CA GLN A 298 -7.26 -2.54 -3.71
C GLN A 298 -7.34 -1.10 -4.24
N SER A 299 -6.59 -0.75 -5.30
CA SER A 299 -6.71 0.56 -5.95
C SER A 299 -8.14 0.86 -6.48
N VAL A 300 -8.96 -0.18 -6.69
CA VAL A 300 -10.39 -0.09 -6.99
C VAL A 300 -11.23 -0.49 -5.78
N LEU A 301 -11.00 -1.69 -5.23
CA LEU A 301 -11.86 -2.29 -4.20
C LEU A 301 -11.96 -1.41 -2.96
N GLY A 302 -10.85 -0.78 -2.54
CA GLY A 302 -10.80 0.12 -1.39
C GLY A 302 -11.62 1.41 -1.56
N ARG A 303 -12.00 1.76 -2.81
CA ARG A 303 -12.75 2.99 -3.13
C ARG A 303 -14.25 2.76 -3.35
N LEU A 304 -14.68 1.50 -3.45
CA LEU A 304 -16.08 1.16 -3.75
C LEU A 304 -17.01 1.20 -2.53
N GLY A 305 -16.46 1.23 -1.31
CA GLY A 305 -17.24 1.14 -0.07
C GLY A 305 -17.34 -0.30 0.45
N LYS A 306 -18.47 -0.67 1.06
CA LYS A 306 -18.66 -2.02 1.59
C LYS A 306 -19.01 -2.99 0.46
N ILE A 307 -18.27 -4.09 0.35
CA ILE A 307 -18.49 -5.13 -0.65
C ILE A 307 -18.89 -6.41 0.07
N GLU A 308 -20.04 -6.95 -0.28
CA GLU A 308 -20.52 -8.27 0.17
C GLU A 308 -20.56 -9.24 -1.01
N ILE A 309 -20.10 -10.47 -0.81
CA ILE A 309 -20.07 -11.50 -1.85
C ILE A 309 -21.27 -12.44 -1.64
N ASP A 310 -22.25 -12.33 -2.50
CA ASP A 310 -23.37 -13.27 -2.56
C ASP A 310 -23.00 -14.44 -3.50
N ASN A 311 -22.46 -15.48 -2.90
CA ASN A 311 -22.05 -16.67 -3.67
C ASN A 311 -23.25 -17.45 -4.25
N TYR A 312 -24.43 -17.36 -3.63
CA TYR A 312 -25.62 -18.03 -4.09
C TYR A 312 -26.25 -17.30 -5.30
N GLY A 313 -26.37 -15.96 -5.18
CA GLY A 313 -26.85 -15.10 -6.25
C GLY A 313 -25.79 -14.78 -7.32
N GLN A 314 -24.54 -15.23 -7.16
CA GLN A 314 -23.39 -14.94 -8.03
C GLN A 314 -23.25 -13.45 -8.34
N LYS A 315 -23.26 -12.63 -7.29
CA LYS A 315 -23.12 -11.19 -7.39
C LYS A 315 -22.33 -10.59 -6.24
N LEU A 316 -21.66 -9.49 -6.51
CA LEU A 316 -21.18 -8.58 -5.48
C LEU A 316 -22.29 -7.58 -5.17
N VAL A 317 -22.51 -7.30 -3.89
CA VAL A 317 -23.39 -6.21 -3.45
C VAL A 317 -22.47 -5.13 -2.89
N ILE A 318 -22.44 -4.00 -3.59
CA ILE A 318 -21.59 -2.86 -3.24
C ILE A 318 -22.49 -1.79 -2.63
N THR A 319 -22.29 -1.49 -1.34
CA THR A 319 -22.97 -0.39 -0.66
C THR A 319 -22.07 0.84 -0.70
N HIS A 320 -22.45 1.84 -1.49
CA HIS A 320 -21.69 3.06 -1.62
C HIS A 320 -22.52 4.29 -1.24
N LYS A 321 -21.86 5.40 -0.87
CA LYS A 321 -22.50 6.67 -0.52
C LYS A 321 -22.80 7.45 -1.79
N ILE A 322 -24.02 7.98 -1.90
CA ILE A 322 -24.38 8.91 -2.97
C ILE A 322 -23.83 10.29 -2.58
N SER A 323 -22.77 10.74 -3.28
CA SER A 323 -22.33 12.13 -3.19
C SER A 323 -23.35 13.03 -3.89
N LYS A 324 -23.90 14.03 -3.18
CA LYS A 324 -24.72 15.07 -3.77
C LYS A 324 -23.88 16.12 -4.46
#